data_a01ead0e5aa6b09d9e22460755baefeb
#
_entry.id   a01ead0e5aa6b09d9e22460755baefeb
#
_cell.length_a   1.000
_cell.length_b   1.000
_cell.length_c   1.000
_cell.angle_alpha   90.00
_cell.angle_beta   90.00
_cell.angle_gamma   90.00
#
_symmetry.space_group_name_H-M   'P 1'
#
loop_
_entity.id
_entity.type
_entity.pdbx_description
1 polymer ?
#
loop_
_entity_poly.entity_id
_entity_poly.type
_entity_poly.pdbx_seq_one_letter_code
_entity_poly.pdbx_strand_id
1 'polypeptide(L)'
;MERQRVTRLIEYVKGLNDNFDGRELYAEYKNEIEAVKPQEAFEVFKSLLDANVPPKDILIFLDKAINAFYNSLINYKWQRPSNDNFLKDMLLENEALVKKTDEIKSLMKVGDLKIKKESILKKIKELEEFNHHYLKKENILFPYMEKKMDKFEGLKIMWSLHDIVRNQIKTAEDVLSDEYTTEQQVNS
;
A
#
# COMPACT_ATOMS: atom_id res chain seq x y z
N MET A 1 -19.36 -7.09 -19.23
CA MET A 1 -19.41 -7.00 -17.75
C MET A 1 -18.11 -6.47 -17.16
N GLU A 2 -16.93 -7.06 -17.40
CA GLU A 2 -15.66 -6.58 -16.80
C GLU A 2 -15.30 -5.14 -17.21
N ARG A 3 -15.32 -4.80 -18.48
CA ARG A 3 -15.04 -3.42 -18.93
C ARG A 3 -15.98 -2.38 -18.32
N GLN A 4 -17.26 -2.70 -18.13
CA GLN A 4 -18.23 -1.79 -17.52
C GLN A 4 -17.90 -1.57 -16.04
N ARG A 5 -17.45 -2.62 -15.30
CA ARG A 5 -17.05 -2.50 -13.91
C ARG A 5 -15.79 -1.64 -13.76
N VAL A 6 -14.77 -1.84 -14.61
CA VAL A 6 -13.55 -1.00 -14.60
C VAL A 6 -13.92 0.48 -14.84
N THR A 7 -14.82 0.78 -15.79
CA THR A 7 -15.27 2.16 -16.01
C THR A 7 -15.89 2.76 -14.75
N ARG A 8 -16.79 2.04 -14.09
CA ARG A 8 -17.42 2.46 -12.84
C ARG A 8 -16.41 2.65 -11.71
N LEU A 9 -15.43 1.76 -11.59
CA LEU A 9 -14.34 1.91 -10.61
C LEU A 9 -13.45 3.13 -10.91
N ILE A 10 -13.21 3.47 -12.17
CA ILE A 10 -12.50 4.70 -12.57
C ILE A 10 -13.31 5.94 -12.15
N GLU A 11 -14.63 5.93 -12.36
CA GLU A 11 -15.53 7.02 -11.93
C GLU A 11 -15.47 7.20 -10.40
N TYR A 12 -15.54 6.09 -9.65
CA TYR A 12 -15.38 6.08 -8.19
C TYR A 12 -14.07 6.74 -7.76
N VAL A 13 -12.94 6.30 -8.32
CA VAL A 13 -11.61 6.81 -7.94
C VAL A 13 -11.43 8.28 -8.33
N LYS A 14 -11.98 8.72 -9.46
CA LYS A 14 -12.04 10.14 -9.84
C LYS A 14 -12.86 10.95 -8.82
N GLY A 15 -14.01 10.45 -8.39
CA GLY A 15 -14.82 11.09 -7.36
C GLY A 15 -14.08 11.26 -6.02
N LEU A 16 -13.22 10.31 -5.64
CA LEU A 16 -12.35 10.46 -4.47
C LEU A 16 -11.35 11.61 -4.62
N ASN A 17 -10.83 11.84 -5.84
CA ASN A 17 -9.94 12.95 -6.13
C ASN A 17 -10.67 14.31 -6.09
N ASP A 18 -11.92 14.34 -6.54
CA ASP A 18 -12.74 15.55 -6.60
C ASP A 18 -13.38 15.93 -5.25
N ASN A 19 -12.98 15.26 -4.16
CA ASN A 19 -13.44 15.48 -2.79
C ASN A 19 -14.95 15.32 -2.57
N PHE A 20 -15.61 14.46 -3.33
CA PHE A 20 -16.99 14.04 -3.03
C PHE A 20 -17.05 13.33 -1.66
N ASP A 21 -18.25 13.33 -1.05
CA ASP A 21 -18.43 12.58 0.21
C ASP A 21 -18.13 11.09 -0.01
N GLY A 22 -17.11 10.62 0.69
CA GLY A 22 -16.60 9.26 0.51
C GLY A 22 -17.61 8.16 0.88
N ARG A 23 -18.61 8.46 1.74
CA ARG A 23 -19.64 7.50 2.15
C ARG A 23 -20.72 7.38 1.09
N GLU A 24 -21.16 8.51 0.55
CA GLU A 24 -22.15 8.54 -0.54
C GLU A 24 -21.56 7.87 -1.77
N LEU A 25 -20.32 8.24 -2.12
CA LEU A 25 -19.58 7.66 -3.24
C LEU A 25 -19.39 6.14 -3.08
N TYR A 26 -19.00 5.68 -1.88
CA TYR A 26 -18.89 4.25 -1.61
C TYR A 26 -20.23 3.53 -1.75
N ALA A 27 -21.32 4.13 -1.26
CA ALA A 27 -22.66 3.53 -1.35
C ALA A 27 -23.12 3.38 -2.81
N GLU A 28 -22.83 4.35 -3.66
CA GLU A 28 -23.16 4.32 -5.10
C GLU A 28 -22.39 3.23 -5.85
N TYR A 29 -21.09 3.02 -5.55
CA TYR A 29 -20.23 2.09 -6.27
C TYR A 29 -19.96 0.79 -5.49
N LYS A 30 -20.73 0.52 -4.45
CA LYS A 30 -20.52 -0.60 -3.53
C LYS A 30 -20.37 -1.95 -4.24
N ASN A 31 -21.23 -2.24 -5.20
CA ASN A 31 -21.22 -3.52 -5.89
C ASN A 31 -19.94 -3.74 -6.69
N GLU A 32 -19.43 -2.70 -7.32
CA GLU A 32 -18.17 -2.73 -8.07
C GLU A 32 -16.98 -2.86 -7.14
N ILE A 33 -16.98 -2.11 -6.03
CA ILE A 33 -15.91 -2.10 -5.01
C ILE A 33 -15.80 -3.47 -4.34
N GLU A 34 -16.92 -4.05 -3.90
CA GLU A 34 -16.94 -5.34 -3.22
C GLU A 34 -16.62 -6.53 -4.13
N ALA A 35 -16.66 -6.34 -5.44
CA ALA A 35 -16.36 -7.36 -6.44
C ALA A 35 -15.07 -7.11 -7.23
N VAL A 36 -14.28 -6.09 -6.86
CA VAL A 36 -13.07 -5.73 -7.58
C VAL A 36 -12.02 -6.85 -7.52
N LYS A 37 -11.41 -7.15 -8.67
CA LYS A 37 -10.32 -8.10 -8.79
C LYS A 37 -8.97 -7.37 -8.90
N PRO A 38 -7.84 -8.01 -8.57
CA PRO A 38 -6.52 -7.41 -8.70
C PRO A 38 -6.24 -6.82 -10.08
N GLN A 39 -6.63 -7.51 -11.15
CA GLN A 39 -6.46 -7.06 -12.53
C GLN A 39 -7.27 -5.79 -12.81
N GLU A 40 -8.50 -5.70 -12.28
CA GLU A 40 -9.37 -4.54 -12.47
C GLU A 40 -8.86 -3.33 -11.69
N ALA A 41 -8.39 -3.53 -10.45
CA ALA A 41 -7.74 -2.47 -9.67
C ALA A 41 -6.50 -1.93 -10.42
N PHE A 42 -5.70 -2.82 -11.00
CA PHE A 42 -4.57 -2.46 -11.81
C PHE A 42 -4.97 -1.64 -13.06
N GLU A 43 -6.02 -2.07 -13.79
CA GLU A 43 -6.53 -1.37 -14.96
C GLU A 43 -7.07 0.03 -14.63
N VAL A 44 -7.66 0.21 -13.44
CA VAL A 44 -8.13 1.53 -12.96
C VAL A 44 -6.95 2.51 -12.89
N PHE A 45 -5.88 2.16 -12.18
CA PHE A 45 -4.71 3.03 -12.04
C PHE A 45 -3.95 3.22 -13.34
N LYS A 46 -3.86 2.16 -14.16
CA LYS A 46 -3.29 2.27 -15.51
C LYS A 46 -4.07 3.28 -16.36
N SER A 47 -5.40 3.21 -16.34
CA SER A 47 -6.25 4.13 -17.11
C SER A 47 -6.09 5.59 -16.68
N LEU A 48 -5.85 5.86 -15.40
CA LEU A 48 -5.57 7.21 -14.91
C LEU A 48 -4.21 7.72 -15.43
N LEU A 49 -3.20 6.86 -15.44
CA LEU A 49 -1.88 7.19 -15.99
C LEU A 49 -1.93 7.41 -17.50
N ASP A 50 -2.65 6.55 -18.24
CA ASP A 50 -2.87 6.69 -19.68
C ASP A 50 -3.64 7.99 -20.02
N ALA A 51 -4.46 8.48 -19.09
CA ALA A 51 -5.12 9.79 -19.17
C ALA A 51 -4.22 10.96 -18.74
N ASN A 52 -2.91 10.72 -18.55
CA ASN A 52 -1.91 11.69 -18.12
C ASN A 52 -2.17 12.31 -16.73
N VAL A 53 -2.87 11.60 -15.83
CA VAL A 53 -2.94 12.00 -14.42
C VAL A 53 -1.54 11.79 -13.81
N PRO A 54 -0.92 12.84 -13.25
CA PRO A 54 0.43 12.73 -12.70
C PRO A 54 0.48 11.70 -11.56
N PRO A 55 1.53 10.86 -11.45
CA PRO A 55 1.66 9.88 -10.37
C PRO A 55 1.50 10.47 -8.98
N LYS A 56 2.02 11.68 -8.73
CA LYS A 56 1.88 12.40 -7.47
C LYS A 56 0.43 12.70 -7.09
N ASP A 57 -0.43 12.97 -8.07
CA ASP A 57 -1.84 13.28 -7.84
C ASP A 57 -2.62 11.99 -7.55
N ILE A 58 -2.23 10.88 -8.20
CA ILE A 58 -2.77 9.55 -7.90
C ILE A 58 -2.47 9.16 -6.44
N LEU A 59 -1.28 9.46 -5.94
CA LEU A 59 -0.88 9.14 -4.56
C LEU A 59 -1.77 9.81 -3.50
N ILE A 60 -2.35 11.00 -3.79
CA ILE A 60 -3.21 11.73 -2.86
C ILE A 60 -4.46 10.92 -2.47
N PHE A 61 -5.04 10.19 -3.41
CA PHE A 61 -6.27 9.41 -3.17
C PHE A 61 -6.05 7.90 -3.19
N LEU A 62 -4.83 7.46 -3.46
CA LEU A 62 -4.49 6.03 -3.57
C LEU A 62 -4.84 5.26 -2.31
N ASP A 63 -4.52 5.81 -1.13
CA ASP A 63 -4.82 5.17 0.16
C ASP A 63 -6.33 4.97 0.35
N LYS A 64 -7.14 5.95 -0.03
CA LYS A 64 -8.60 5.85 0.04
C LYS A 64 -9.12 4.75 -0.88
N ALA A 65 -8.60 4.69 -2.10
CA ALA A 65 -8.98 3.68 -3.08
C ALA A 65 -8.54 2.26 -2.65
N ILE A 66 -7.31 2.10 -2.17
CA ILE A 66 -6.80 0.82 -1.65
C ILE A 66 -7.61 0.37 -0.45
N ASN A 67 -7.92 1.26 0.50
CA ASN A 67 -8.75 0.92 1.66
C ASN A 67 -10.16 0.47 1.26
N ALA A 68 -10.77 1.12 0.27
CA ALA A 68 -12.07 0.70 -0.25
C ALA A 68 -12.02 -0.68 -0.90
N PHE A 69 -10.99 -0.97 -1.67
CA PHE A 69 -10.80 -2.24 -2.38
C PHE A 69 -10.27 -3.37 -1.48
N TYR A 70 -9.78 -3.03 -0.29
CA TYR A 70 -9.01 -3.95 0.58
C TYR A 70 -9.69 -5.28 0.81
N ASN A 71 -10.96 -5.26 1.23
CA ASN A 71 -11.68 -6.49 1.56
C ASN A 71 -11.86 -7.42 0.35
N SER A 72 -12.10 -6.85 -0.82
CA SER A 72 -12.23 -7.61 -2.05
C SER A 72 -10.89 -8.20 -2.49
N LEU A 73 -9.82 -7.40 -2.44
CA LEU A 73 -8.50 -7.81 -2.89
C LEU A 73 -7.86 -8.84 -1.97
N ILE A 74 -7.98 -8.71 -0.63
CA ILE A 74 -7.36 -9.66 0.30
C ILE A 74 -8.07 -11.03 0.28
N ASN A 75 -9.37 -11.05 0.01
CA ASN A 75 -10.15 -12.28 -0.09
C ASN A 75 -10.12 -12.90 -1.50
N TYR A 76 -9.45 -12.26 -2.47
CA TYR A 76 -9.34 -12.78 -3.81
C TYR A 76 -8.53 -14.07 -3.84
N LYS A 77 -9.15 -15.15 -4.32
CA LYS A 77 -8.48 -16.45 -4.46
C LYS A 77 -7.62 -16.44 -5.72
N TRP A 78 -6.32 -16.40 -5.55
CA TRP A 78 -5.36 -16.49 -6.62
C TRP A 78 -4.44 -17.70 -6.48
N GLN A 79 -3.89 -18.14 -7.60
CA GLN A 79 -2.98 -19.27 -7.59
C GLN A 79 -1.58 -18.78 -7.19
N ARG A 80 -1.11 -19.25 -6.04
CA ARG A 80 0.26 -18.92 -5.58
C ARG A 80 1.29 -19.54 -6.53
N PRO A 81 2.40 -18.83 -6.83
CA PRO A 81 3.47 -19.39 -7.65
C PRO A 81 4.07 -20.61 -6.96
N SER A 82 4.01 -21.78 -7.64
CA SER A 82 4.52 -23.03 -7.09
C SER A 82 5.97 -23.32 -7.48
N ASN A 83 6.42 -22.81 -8.64
CA ASN A 83 7.69 -23.16 -9.26
C ASN A 83 8.70 -22.01 -9.30
N ASP A 84 8.39 -20.85 -8.73
CA ASP A 84 9.26 -19.69 -8.70
C ASP A 84 9.65 -19.37 -7.27
N ASN A 85 10.91 -19.63 -6.91
CA ASN A 85 11.41 -19.40 -5.56
C ASN A 85 11.49 -17.90 -5.23
N PHE A 86 11.85 -17.04 -6.20
CA PHE A 86 11.91 -15.60 -5.99
C PHE A 86 10.54 -15.03 -5.60
N LEU A 87 9.47 -15.39 -6.32
CA LEU A 87 8.12 -14.94 -6.00
C LEU A 87 7.61 -15.53 -4.68
N LYS A 88 7.98 -16.77 -4.35
CA LYS A 88 7.66 -17.36 -3.04
C LYS A 88 8.31 -16.58 -1.90
N ASP A 89 9.61 -16.28 -2.03
CA ASP A 89 10.34 -15.53 -1.01
C ASP A 89 9.75 -14.12 -0.84
N MET A 90 9.39 -13.45 -1.94
CA MET A 90 8.71 -12.15 -1.91
C MET A 90 7.38 -12.18 -1.15
N LEU A 91 6.62 -13.27 -1.29
CA LEU A 91 5.36 -13.47 -0.57
C LEU A 91 5.60 -13.70 0.93
N LEU A 92 6.57 -14.54 1.28
CA LEU A 92 6.95 -14.77 2.67
C LEU A 92 7.43 -13.49 3.37
N GLU A 93 8.17 -12.66 2.65
CA GLU A 93 8.60 -11.35 3.14
C GLU A 93 7.39 -10.42 3.39
N ASN A 94 6.39 -10.40 2.50
CA ASN A 94 5.15 -9.66 2.72
C ASN A 94 4.39 -10.17 3.96
N GLU A 95 4.29 -11.49 4.14
CA GLU A 95 3.64 -12.09 5.32
C GLU A 95 4.41 -11.72 6.62
N ALA A 96 5.74 -11.70 6.57
CA ALA A 96 6.56 -11.26 7.69
C ALA A 96 6.36 -9.77 8.02
N LEU A 97 6.20 -8.92 7.00
CA LEU A 97 5.90 -7.49 7.19
C LEU A 97 4.55 -7.30 7.90
N VAL A 98 3.51 -7.99 7.43
CA VAL A 98 2.17 -7.93 8.06
C VAL A 98 2.28 -8.30 9.53
N LYS A 99 2.98 -9.39 9.87
CA LYS A 99 3.19 -9.81 11.26
C LYS A 99 3.91 -8.73 12.07
N LYS A 100 4.99 -8.14 11.56
CA LYS A 100 5.72 -7.07 12.25
C LYS A 100 4.84 -5.83 12.48
N THR A 101 4.04 -5.42 11.49
CA THR A 101 3.12 -4.29 11.65
C THR A 101 2.02 -4.56 12.65
N ASP A 102 1.50 -5.78 12.75
CA ASP A 102 0.50 -6.16 13.76
C ASP A 102 1.10 -6.22 15.18
N GLU A 103 2.37 -6.61 15.32
CA GLU A 103 3.10 -6.51 16.58
C GLU A 103 3.22 -5.04 17.03
N ILE A 104 3.57 -4.12 16.11
CA ILE A 104 3.62 -2.67 16.40
C ILE A 104 2.25 -2.14 16.83
N LYS A 105 1.18 -2.46 16.08
CA LYS A 105 -0.20 -2.08 16.46
C LYS A 105 -0.59 -2.58 17.85
N SER A 106 -0.11 -3.76 18.24
CA SER A 106 -0.36 -4.31 19.57
C SER A 106 0.40 -3.54 20.65
N LEU A 107 1.64 -3.15 20.37
CA LEU A 107 2.46 -2.33 21.29
C LEU A 107 1.89 -0.93 21.48
N MET A 108 1.23 -0.36 20.50
CA MET A 108 0.54 0.94 20.63
C MET A 108 -0.55 0.95 21.71
N LYS A 109 -1.05 -0.21 22.13
CA LYS A 109 -2.05 -0.35 23.21
C LYS A 109 -1.44 -0.40 24.62
N VAL A 110 -0.11 -0.45 24.75
CA VAL A 110 0.58 -0.43 26.04
C VAL A 110 0.41 0.93 26.70
N GLY A 111 0.05 0.95 28.00
CA GLY A 111 -0.26 2.19 28.70
C GLY A 111 0.95 3.00 29.16
N ASP A 112 2.08 2.34 29.46
CA ASP A 112 3.31 3.04 29.86
C ASP A 112 4.03 3.61 28.63
N LEU A 113 4.15 4.94 28.57
CA LEU A 113 4.72 5.66 27.43
C LEU A 113 6.18 5.27 27.16
N LYS A 114 7.00 5.11 28.21
CA LYS A 114 8.41 4.78 28.06
C LYS A 114 8.58 3.37 27.48
N ILE A 115 7.87 2.41 28.05
CA ILE A 115 7.91 1.01 27.60
C ILE A 115 7.38 0.90 26.16
N LYS A 116 6.26 1.59 25.88
CA LYS A 116 5.66 1.68 24.54
C LYS A 116 6.69 2.18 23.53
N LYS A 117 7.28 3.33 23.80
CA LYS A 117 8.23 4.01 22.92
C LYS A 117 9.47 3.14 22.62
N GLU A 118 10.12 2.59 23.66
CA GLU A 118 11.29 1.72 23.51
C GLU A 118 10.95 0.45 22.70
N SER A 119 9.79 -0.15 22.98
CA SER A 119 9.35 -1.37 22.30
C SER A 119 9.01 -1.13 20.82
N ILE A 120 8.31 -0.04 20.51
CA ILE A 120 7.98 0.32 19.13
C ILE A 120 9.24 0.71 18.36
N LEU A 121 10.14 1.51 18.96
CA LEU A 121 11.41 1.90 18.33
C LEU A 121 12.24 0.67 17.92
N LYS A 122 12.31 -0.35 18.80
CA LYS A 122 12.97 -1.60 18.44
C LYS A 122 12.34 -2.26 17.21
N LYS A 123 11.01 -2.28 17.13
CA LYS A 123 10.29 -2.87 15.99
C LYS A 123 10.43 -2.05 14.71
N ILE A 124 10.45 -0.72 14.81
CA ILE A 124 10.69 0.17 13.66
C ILE A 124 12.09 -0.09 13.08
N LYS A 125 13.12 -0.23 13.93
CA LYS A 125 14.48 -0.60 13.47
C LYS A 125 14.52 -1.97 12.77
N GLU A 126 13.73 -2.93 13.22
CA GLU A 126 13.58 -4.20 12.51
C GLU A 126 12.93 -4.07 11.14
N LEU A 127 12.10 -3.01 10.89
CA LEU A 127 11.52 -2.75 9.59
C LEU A 127 12.53 -2.18 8.58
N GLU A 128 13.64 -1.59 9.02
CA GLU A 128 14.69 -1.13 8.09
C GLU A 128 15.26 -2.28 7.26
N GLU A 129 15.33 -3.49 7.82
CA GLU A 129 15.77 -4.69 7.10
C GLU A 129 14.85 -4.99 5.91
N PHE A 130 13.58 -4.54 5.99
CA PHE A 130 12.61 -4.72 4.91
C PHE A 130 12.95 -3.90 3.66
N ASN A 131 13.90 -2.98 3.73
CA ASN A 131 14.40 -2.28 2.55
C ASN A 131 14.96 -3.25 1.49
N HIS A 132 15.49 -4.39 1.90
CA HIS A 132 15.96 -5.43 0.95
C HIS A 132 14.82 -5.97 0.07
N HIS A 133 13.58 -6.04 0.58
CA HIS A 133 12.40 -6.41 -0.18
C HIS A 133 12.10 -5.38 -1.29
N TYR A 134 12.16 -4.10 -0.95
CA TYR A 134 11.97 -3.03 -1.94
C TYR A 134 13.08 -3.07 -3.00
N LEU A 135 14.33 -3.22 -2.59
CA LEU A 135 15.46 -3.34 -3.54
C LEU A 135 15.30 -4.54 -4.49
N LYS A 136 14.79 -5.68 -4.02
CA LYS A 136 14.49 -6.84 -4.88
C LYS A 136 13.39 -6.50 -5.90
N LYS A 137 12.32 -5.80 -5.47
CA LYS A 137 11.28 -5.33 -6.39
C LYS A 137 11.86 -4.39 -7.43
N GLU A 138 12.59 -3.39 -7.00
CA GLU A 138 13.12 -2.31 -7.83
C GLU A 138 14.18 -2.78 -8.82
N ASN A 139 15.07 -3.68 -8.41
CA ASN A 139 16.20 -4.10 -9.24
C ASN A 139 15.97 -5.39 -10.03
N ILE A 140 14.98 -6.20 -9.65
CA ILE A 140 14.72 -7.49 -10.30
C ILE A 140 13.31 -7.55 -10.89
N LEU A 141 12.28 -7.36 -10.05
CA LEU A 141 10.89 -7.55 -10.47
C LEU A 141 10.43 -6.48 -11.45
N PHE A 142 10.67 -5.20 -11.14
CA PHE A 142 10.20 -4.10 -11.97
C PHE A 142 10.85 -4.08 -13.35
N PRO A 143 12.18 -4.24 -13.52
CA PRO A 143 12.78 -4.37 -14.83
C PRO A 143 12.28 -5.56 -15.64
N TYR A 144 11.93 -6.67 -14.97
CA TYR A 144 11.30 -7.81 -15.63
C TYR A 144 9.89 -7.46 -16.10
N MET A 145 9.09 -6.79 -15.26
CA MET A 145 7.74 -6.35 -15.62
C MET A 145 7.76 -5.35 -16.78
N GLU A 146 8.66 -4.37 -16.77
CA GLU A 146 8.84 -3.40 -17.86
C GLU A 146 9.10 -4.05 -19.21
N LYS A 147 9.89 -5.13 -19.23
CA LYS A 147 10.17 -5.91 -20.45
C LYS A 147 8.96 -6.70 -20.95
N LYS A 148 8.03 -7.07 -20.04
CA LYS A 148 6.87 -7.91 -20.36
C LYS A 148 5.60 -7.10 -20.60
N MET A 149 5.50 -5.94 -19.99
CA MET A 149 4.32 -5.08 -20.02
C MET A 149 4.72 -3.75 -20.67
N ASP A 150 4.50 -3.66 -21.99
CA ASP A 150 4.89 -2.47 -22.76
C ASP A 150 4.37 -1.18 -22.09
N LYS A 151 5.30 -0.27 -21.77
CA LYS A 151 5.04 1.06 -21.20
C LYS A 151 4.17 1.09 -19.92
N PHE A 152 4.37 0.14 -19.00
CA PHE A 152 3.62 0.16 -17.76
C PHE A 152 4.09 1.28 -16.79
N GLU A 153 3.45 2.42 -16.88
CA GLU A 153 3.71 3.61 -16.02
C GLU A 153 3.39 3.38 -14.53
N GLY A 154 2.59 2.36 -14.19
CA GLY A 154 2.22 2.04 -12.80
C GLY A 154 3.39 1.72 -11.89
N LEU A 155 4.54 1.32 -12.44
CA LEU A 155 5.76 1.12 -11.66
C LEU A 155 6.28 2.41 -11.05
N LYS A 156 6.03 3.57 -11.67
CA LYS A 156 6.38 4.89 -11.12
C LYS A 156 5.64 5.17 -9.81
N ILE A 157 4.36 4.75 -9.72
CA ILE A 157 3.59 4.83 -8.48
C ILE A 157 4.22 3.95 -7.41
N MET A 158 4.60 2.72 -7.76
CA MET A 158 5.24 1.79 -6.82
C MET A 158 6.58 2.31 -6.30
N TRP A 159 7.42 2.91 -7.16
CA TRP A 159 8.65 3.57 -6.76
C TRP A 159 8.39 4.68 -5.74
N SER A 160 7.43 5.56 -6.04
CA SER A 160 7.05 6.65 -5.15
C SER A 160 6.51 6.16 -3.81
N LEU A 161 5.74 5.06 -3.78
CA LEU A 161 5.26 4.43 -2.55
C LEU A 161 6.41 3.88 -1.69
N HIS A 162 7.39 3.23 -2.32
CA HIS A 162 8.56 2.73 -1.59
C HIS A 162 9.34 3.87 -0.92
N ASP A 163 9.53 5.00 -1.63
CA ASP A 163 10.20 6.18 -1.07
C ASP A 163 9.40 6.80 0.08
N ILE A 164 8.07 6.88 -0.05
CA ILE A 164 7.19 7.34 1.03
C ILE A 164 7.35 6.45 2.27
N VAL A 165 7.29 5.13 2.12
CA VAL A 165 7.40 4.20 3.25
C VAL A 165 8.79 4.31 3.91
N ARG A 166 9.88 4.39 3.13
CA ARG A 166 11.23 4.61 3.68
C ARG A 166 11.31 5.88 4.52
N ASN A 167 10.74 6.98 4.00
CA ASN A 167 10.71 8.24 4.72
C ASN A 167 9.84 8.17 5.99
N GLN A 168 8.71 7.49 5.94
CA GLN A 168 7.84 7.30 7.11
C GLN A 168 8.52 6.47 8.20
N ILE A 169 9.21 5.39 7.85
CA ILE A 169 9.98 4.58 8.81
C ILE A 169 11.04 5.46 9.49
N LYS A 170 11.81 6.24 8.72
CA LYS A 170 12.81 7.15 9.27
C LYS A 170 12.19 8.22 10.18
N THR A 171 11.10 8.84 9.75
CA THR A 171 10.40 9.84 10.57
C THR A 171 9.90 9.23 11.88
N ALA A 172 9.34 8.03 11.83
CA ALA A 172 8.90 7.32 13.04
C ALA A 172 10.07 7.00 13.97
N GLU A 173 11.23 6.61 13.44
CA GLU A 173 12.45 6.40 14.23
C GLU A 173 12.91 7.68 14.89
N ASP A 174 12.98 8.79 14.16
CA ASP A 174 13.38 10.10 14.67
C ASP A 174 12.46 10.55 15.82
N VAL A 175 11.13 10.46 15.61
CA VAL A 175 10.13 10.79 16.65
C VAL A 175 10.29 9.90 17.88
N LEU A 176 10.43 8.60 17.70
CA LEU A 176 10.54 7.65 18.82
C LEU A 176 11.89 7.75 19.56
N SER A 177 12.92 8.28 18.92
CA SER A 177 14.24 8.49 19.53
C SER A 177 14.33 9.78 20.31
N ASP A 178 13.46 10.77 20.08
CA ASP A 178 13.46 12.05 20.78
C ASP A 178 12.94 11.89 22.21
N GLU A 179 13.71 12.30 23.20
CA GLU A 179 13.37 12.23 24.63
C GLU A 179 12.10 13.01 25.00
N TYR A 180 11.80 14.08 24.25
CA TYR A 180 10.65 14.96 24.50
C TYR A 180 9.37 14.52 23.79
N THR A 181 9.38 13.39 23.09
CA THR A 181 8.21 12.89 22.39
C THR A 181 7.03 12.61 23.33
N THR A 182 5.91 13.21 23.03
CA THR A 182 4.66 13.06 23.77
C THR A 182 3.90 11.80 23.36
N GLU A 183 2.96 11.35 24.21
CA GLU A 183 2.09 10.22 23.87
C GLU A 183 1.26 10.45 22.61
N GLN A 184 0.83 11.68 22.37
CA GLN A 184 0.08 12.03 21.15
C GLN A 184 0.93 11.82 19.89
N GLN A 185 2.22 12.16 19.94
CA GLN A 185 3.14 11.96 18.81
C GLN A 185 3.48 10.48 18.58
N VAL A 186 3.50 9.66 19.63
CA VAL A 186 3.70 8.21 19.50
C VAL A 186 2.48 7.53 18.88
N ASN A 187 1.30 8.08 19.10
CA ASN A 187 0.03 7.51 18.62
C ASN A 187 -0.43 8.08 17.26
N SER A 188 0.27 9.07 16.70
CA SER A 188 -0.02 9.66 15.38
C SER A 188 0.61 8.89 14.24
#